data_e102cc6a10a10d7447982a8ddc3d1516
#
_entry.id   e102cc6a10a10d7447982a8ddc3d1516
#
_cell.length_a   1.000
_cell.length_b   1.000
_cell.length_c   1.000
_cell.angle_alpha   90.00
_cell.angle_beta   90.00
_cell.angle_gamma   90.00
#
_symmetry.space_group_name_H-M   'P 1'
#
loop_
_entity.id
_entity.type
_entity.pdbx_description
1 polymer ?
#
loop_
_entity_poly.entity_id
_entity_poly.type
_entity_poly.pdbx_seq_one_letter_code
_entity_poly.pdbx_strand_id
1 'polypeptide(L)'
;MVESVDFVRPTKVGVYLKLRVSPEAKTTEVKGRYRQEALKLSVAAPPAKDKVNTEIERYLSTLFNVLKSGVAVVIDASSPDKLVLVCGVGVRAVRKNVTL
;
A
#
# COMPACT_ATOMS: atom_id res chain seq x y z
N MET A 1 -24.59 9.50 10.08
CA MET A 1 -23.24 9.75 9.74
C MET A 1 -22.68 8.76 8.75
N VAL A 2 -22.10 9.25 7.73
CA VAL A 2 -21.58 8.40 6.68
C VAL A 2 -20.17 7.98 7.03
N GLU A 3 -19.92 6.71 6.96
CA GLU A 3 -18.62 6.21 7.14
C GLU A 3 -17.81 6.45 5.89
N SER A 4 -16.70 7.15 6.02
CA SER A 4 -15.92 7.42 4.83
C SER A 4 -15.10 6.19 4.50
N VAL A 5 -15.21 5.76 3.27
CA VAL A 5 -14.41 4.68 2.75
C VAL A 5 -13.09 5.29 2.33
N ASP A 6 -12.00 4.77 2.85
CA ASP A 6 -10.70 5.35 2.61
C ASP A 6 -9.68 4.25 2.40
N PHE A 7 -8.56 4.63 1.79
CA PHE A 7 -7.49 3.67 1.52
C PHE A 7 -6.63 3.41 2.75
N VAL A 8 -6.77 4.20 3.82
CA VAL A 8 -5.94 4.07 5.01
C VAL A 8 -6.82 3.96 6.25
N ARG A 9 -6.45 3.03 7.14
CA ARG A 9 -7.12 2.85 8.43
C ARG A 9 -6.09 2.75 9.54
N PRO A 10 -6.32 3.43 10.66
CA PRO A 10 -5.38 3.32 11.79
C PRO A 10 -5.51 1.99 12.52
N THR A 11 -4.40 1.54 13.08
CA THR A 11 -4.37 0.37 13.96
C THR A 11 -3.56 0.74 15.19
N LYS A 12 -3.45 -0.19 16.13
CA LYS A 12 -2.65 0.07 17.33
C LYS A 12 -1.17 0.19 17.03
N VAL A 13 -0.68 -0.41 15.96
CA VAL A 13 0.75 -0.45 15.66
C VAL A 13 1.12 0.33 14.41
N GLY A 14 0.15 0.80 13.68
CA GLY A 14 0.42 1.53 12.44
C GLY A 14 -0.85 1.74 11.65
N VAL A 15 -0.82 1.41 10.37
CA VAL A 15 -1.98 1.59 9.50
C VAL A 15 -2.16 0.38 8.60
N TYR A 16 -3.41 0.17 8.16
CA TYR A 16 -3.71 -0.70 7.04
C TYR A 16 -3.87 0.17 5.79
N LEU A 17 -3.31 -0.29 4.70
CA LEU A 17 -3.47 0.37 3.40
C LEU A 17 -4.14 -0.58 2.44
N LYS A 18 -5.16 -0.09 1.75
CA LYS A 18 -5.78 -0.83 0.65
C LYS A 18 -5.11 -0.41 -0.63
N LEU A 19 -4.61 -1.36 -1.37
CA LEU A 19 -3.90 -1.11 -2.62
C LEU A 19 -4.58 -1.82 -3.77
N ARG A 20 -4.59 -1.14 -4.91
CA ARG A 20 -4.94 -1.76 -6.18
C ARG A 20 -3.68 -1.78 -7.02
N VAL A 21 -3.17 -2.96 -7.29
CA VAL A 21 -1.82 -3.16 -7.79
C VAL A 21 -1.81 -3.50 -9.26
N SER A 22 -0.90 -2.85 -10.00
CA SER A 22 -0.66 -3.15 -11.42
C SER A 22 0.80 -3.59 -11.56
N PRO A 23 1.06 -4.87 -11.76
CA PRO A 23 2.44 -5.34 -11.91
C PRO A 23 3.00 -5.05 -13.29
N GLU A 24 4.26 -5.40 -13.50
CA GLU A 24 4.95 -5.24 -14.79
C GLU A 24 5.07 -3.79 -15.23
N ALA A 25 5.09 -2.87 -14.28
CA ALA A 25 5.32 -1.46 -14.60
C ALA A 25 6.81 -1.19 -14.72
N LYS A 26 7.15 -0.06 -15.30
CA LYS A 26 8.55 0.34 -15.41
C LYS A 26 9.11 0.81 -14.08
N THR A 27 8.26 1.42 -13.26
CA THR A 27 8.65 1.91 -11.96
C THR A 27 7.57 1.59 -10.95
N THR A 28 7.96 1.50 -9.67
CA THR A 28 7.01 1.32 -8.59
C THR A 28 6.65 2.69 -8.04
N GLU A 29 5.38 3.05 -8.12
CA GLU A 29 4.94 4.37 -7.66
C GLU A 29 3.44 4.42 -7.44
N VAL A 30 3.03 5.34 -6.56
CA VAL A 30 1.61 5.61 -6.35
C VAL A 30 1.10 6.41 -7.53
N LYS A 31 0.03 5.94 -8.15
CA LYS A 31 -0.54 6.58 -9.33
C LYS A 31 -1.78 7.41 -9.06
N GLY A 32 -2.39 7.25 -7.90
CA GLY A 32 -3.62 7.98 -7.59
C GLY A 32 -4.51 7.13 -6.73
N ARG A 33 -5.80 7.47 -6.72
CA ARG A 33 -6.80 6.73 -5.96
C ARG A 33 -7.70 5.96 -6.90
N TYR A 34 -8.15 4.81 -6.41
CA TYR A 34 -9.14 4.01 -7.11
C TYR A 34 -10.43 4.10 -6.32
N ARG A 35 -11.39 4.86 -6.83
CA ARG A 35 -12.73 5.02 -6.24
C ARG A 35 -12.72 5.47 -4.78
N GLN A 36 -11.73 6.22 -4.34
CA GLN A 36 -11.61 6.68 -2.95
C GLN A 36 -11.30 5.55 -1.97
N GLU A 37 -11.35 4.30 -2.40
CA GLU A 37 -11.23 3.17 -1.50
C GLU A 37 -9.82 2.58 -1.45
N ALA A 38 -9.03 2.81 -2.47
CA ALA A 38 -7.70 2.20 -2.56
C ALA A 38 -6.73 3.14 -3.23
N LEU A 39 -5.45 2.92 -2.99
CA LEU A 39 -4.39 3.58 -3.74
C LEU A 39 -4.03 2.72 -4.93
N LYS A 40 -3.93 3.34 -6.09
CA LYS A 40 -3.42 2.67 -7.27
C LYS A 40 -1.90 2.68 -7.19
N LEU A 41 -1.32 1.50 -7.22
CA LEU A 41 0.12 1.34 -7.13
C LEU A 41 0.61 0.55 -8.33
N SER A 42 1.47 1.18 -9.13
CA SER A 42 2.18 0.44 -10.18
C SER A 42 3.40 -0.21 -9.53
N VAL A 43 3.69 -1.42 -9.93
CA VAL A 43 4.76 -2.22 -9.31
C VAL A 43 5.69 -2.75 -10.38
N ALA A 44 6.97 -2.43 -10.23
CA ALA A 44 8.02 -2.87 -11.17
C ALA A 44 8.48 -4.27 -10.76
N ALA A 45 7.62 -5.25 -11.04
CA ALA A 45 7.91 -6.64 -10.74
C ALA A 45 7.10 -7.53 -11.69
N PRO A 46 7.58 -8.73 -11.98
CA PRO A 46 6.80 -9.67 -12.79
C PRO A 46 5.52 -10.05 -12.07
N PRO A 47 4.50 -10.54 -12.79
CA PRO A 47 3.21 -10.85 -12.19
C PRO A 47 3.24 -12.16 -11.39
N ALA A 48 4.21 -12.28 -10.52
CA ALA A 48 4.35 -13.39 -9.60
C ALA A 48 4.09 -12.84 -8.21
N LYS A 49 3.20 -13.50 -7.47
CA LYS A 49 2.72 -13.04 -6.18
C LYS A 49 3.84 -12.65 -5.22
N ASP A 50 4.82 -13.50 -5.05
CA ASP A 50 5.92 -13.25 -4.13
C ASP A 50 6.79 -12.08 -4.57
N LYS A 51 7.01 -11.95 -5.89
CA LYS A 51 7.81 -10.86 -6.43
C LYS A 51 7.10 -9.52 -6.25
N VAL A 52 5.80 -9.49 -6.53
CA VAL A 52 5.01 -8.28 -6.38
C VAL A 52 4.97 -7.87 -4.91
N ASN A 53 4.72 -8.81 -4.01
CA ASN A 53 4.63 -8.50 -2.59
C ASN A 53 5.96 -7.99 -2.03
N THR A 54 7.07 -8.59 -2.44
CA THR A 54 8.39 -8.16 -2.01
C THR A 54 8.66 -6.72 -2.44
N GLU A 55 8.29 -6.39 -3.67
CA GLU A 55 8.49 -5.03 -4.18
C GLU A 55 7.60 -4.02 -3.47
N ILE A 56 6.36 -4.39 -3.17
CA ILE A 56 5.47 -3.53 -2.41
C ILE A 56 6.08 -3.22 -1.04
N GLU A 57 6.56 -4.24 -0.35
CA GLU A 57 7.15 -4.06 0.97
C GLU A 57 8.37 -3.16 0.91
N ARG A 58 9.23 -3.36 -0.09
CA ARG A 58 10.40 -2.52 -0.27
C ARG A 58 10.02 -1.07 -0.50
N TYR A 59 9.09 -0.85 -1.42
CA TYR A 59 8.68 0.50 -1.80
C TYR A 59 8.06 1.25 -0.63
N LEU A 60 7.13 0.60 0.07
CA LEU A 60 6.43 1.25 1.16
C LEU A 60 7.35 1.52 2.35
N SER A 61 8.30 0.64 2.61
CA SER A 61 9.25 0.89 3.69
C SER A 61 10.09 2.12 3.41
N THR A 62 10.47 2.31 2.15
CA THR A 62 11.23 3.49 1.75
C THR A 62 10.35 4.74 1.77
N LEU A 63 9.15 4.62 1.25
CA LEU A 63 8.23 5.76 1.16
C LEU A 63 7.89 6.33 2.53
N PHE A 64 7.63 5.48 3.49
CA PHE A 64 7.24 5.90 4.83
C PHE A 64 8.39 5.89 5.83
N ASN A 65 9.58 5.56 5.38
CA ASN A 65 10.77 5.53 6.22
C ASN A 65 10.57 4.65 7.46
N VAL A 66 10.10 3.44 7.23
CA VAL A 66 9.92 2.45 8.29
C VAL A 66 10.71 1.20 7.93
N LEU A 67 10.88 0.31 8.90
CA LEU A 67 11.59 -0.94 8.65
C LEU A 67 10.81 -1.81 7.68
N LYS A 68 11.51 -2.48 6.79
CA LYS A 68 10.88 -3.39 5.86
C LYS A 68 10.13 -4.50 6.60
N SER A 69 10.67 -4.94 7.73
CA SER A 69 10.02 -5.96 8.54
C SER A 69 8.70 -5.48 9.15
N GLY A 70 8.47 -4.16 9.14
CA GLY A 70 7.21 -3.59 9.62
C GLY A 70 6.15 -3.47 8.55
N VAL A 71 6.43 -3.91 7.32
CA VAL A 71 5.48 -3.84 6.21
C VAL A 71 5.12 -5.26 5.81
N ALA A 72 3.83 -5.58 5.82
CA ALA A 72 3.38 -6.93 5.52
C ALA A 72 2.11 -6.91 4.69
N VAL A 73 2.09 -7.67 3.62
CA VAL A 73 0.88 -7.90 2.85
C VAL A 73 0.05 -8.91 3.63
N VAL A 74 -1.04 -8.46 4.24
CA VAL A 74 -1.82 -9.31 5.14
C VAL A 74 -3.01 -9.96 4.45
N ILE A 75 -3.57 -9.33 3.43
CA ILE A 75 -4.60 -9.96 2.62
C ILE A 75 -4.17 -9.82 1.17
N ASP A 76 -4.00 -10.96 0.53
CA ASP A 76 -3.55 -11.02 -0.83
C ASP A 76 -4.67 -11.62 -1.66
N ALA A 77 -5.72 -10.83 -1.80
CA ALA A 77 -6.89 -11.27 -2.56
C ALA A 77 -6.49 -11.54 -4.00
N SER A 78 -7.27 -12.37 -4.65
CA SER A 78 -7.02 -12.61 -6.07
C SER A 78 -7.08 -11.28 -6.78
N SER A 79 -6.03 -10.98 -7.50
CA SER A 79 -5.85 -9.84 -8.36
C SER A 79 -6.91 -8.76 -8.26
N PRO A 80 -6.53 -7.55 -8.28
CA PRO A 80 -5.26 -6.89 -7.99
C PRO A 80 -5.28 -6.25 -6.60
N ASP A 81 -6.31 -6.55 -5.81
CA ASP A 81 -6.53 -5.90 -4.54
C ASP A 81 -5.72 -6.54 -3.42
N LYS A 82 -5.06 -5.70 -2.62
CA LYS A 82 -4.24 -6.16 -1.52
C LYS A 82 -4.46 -5.27 -0.30
N LEU A 83 -4.32 -5.86 0.88
CA LEU A 83 -4.34 -5.12 2.13
C LEU A 83 -2.97 -5.26 2.77
N VAL A 84 -2.35 -4.13 3.09
CA VAL A 84 -0.99 -4.10 3.62
C VAL A 84 -0.99 -3.42 4.98
N LEU A 85 -0.31 -4.05 5.94
CA LEU A 85 -0.10 -3.47 7.25
C LEU A 85 1.27 -2.77 7.25
N VAL A 86 1.29 -1.50 7.66
CA VAL A 86 2.53 -0.74 7.78
C VAL A 86 2.65 -0.30 9.22
N CYS A 87 3.62 -0.86 9.93
CA CYS A 87 3.87 -0.55 11.34
C CYS A 87 4.76 0.66 11.46
N GLY A 88 4.56 1.44 12.52
CA GLY A 88 5.45 2.56 12.81
C GLY A 88 5.10 3.86 12.12
N VAL A 89 3.91 3.94 11.52
CA VAL A 89 3.48 5.17 10.84
C VAL A 89 2.00 5.38 11.14
N GLY A 90 1.58 6.63 11.22
CA GLY A 90 0.18 6.95 11.46
C GLY A 90 -0.50 7.46 10.20
N VAL A 91 -1.82 7.65 10.30
CA VAL A 91 -2.62 8.09 9.17
C VAL A 91 -2.13 9.43 8.62
N ARG A 92 -1.79 10.36 9.51
CA ARG A 92 -1.33 11.68 9.08
C ARG A 92 -0.06 11.60 8.24
N ALA A 93 0.88 10.78 8.68
CA ALA A 93 2.14 10.61 7.95
C ALA A 93 1.90 9.96 6.59
N VAL A 94 0.98 9.01 6.54
CA VAL A 94 0.63 8.38 5.26
C VAL A 94 0.08 9.42 4.29
N ARG A 95 -0.87 10.23 4.74
CA ARG A 95 -1.46 11.25 3.87
C ARG A 95 -0.45 12.28 3.42
N LYS A 96 0.49 12.61 4.30
CA LYS A 96 1.54 13.57 3.96
C LYS A 96 2.48 13.04 2.89
N ASN A 97 2.80 11.74 2.97
CA ASN A 97 3.74 11.13 2.03
C ASN A 97 3.09 10.65 0.74
N VAL A 98 1.77 10.61 0.71
CA VAL A 98 1.02 10.22 -0.47
C VAL A 98 0.19 11.41 -0.88
N THR A 99 0.83 12.35 -1.57
CA THR A 99 0.16 13.55 -2.06
C THR A 99 -0.44 13.23 -3.42
N LEU A 100 -1.75 13.34 -3.50
CA LEU A 100 -2.48 13.04 -4.72
C LEU A 100 -3.24 14.27 -5.21
#